data_9eba79f137831afe8dc487a834f9899f
#
_entry.id   9eba79f137831afe8dc487a834f9899f
#
_cell.length_a   1.000
_cell.length_b   1.000
_cell.length_c   1.000
_cell.angle_alpha   90.00
_cell.angle_beta   90.00
_cell.angle_gamma   90.00
#
_symmetry.space_group_name_H-M   'P 1'
#
loop_
_entity.id
_entity.type
_entity.pdbx_description
1 polymer ?
#
loop_
_entity_poly.entity_id
_entity_poly.type
_entity_poly.pdbx_seq_one_letter_code
_entity_poly.pdbx_strand_id
1 'polypeptide(L)'
;MANEEIQIRVAESLSQNDVGKNIARLDPESMSELGLSDGDLIEISGNKNTAAVALTSQSEVNRVVRIDGTTRKNSGASIGEDVTVRKAQAKEAKKVVLAPIDSRIRISGDINAAFRNRVMVQGDIITAGFRQPPQRMTGSLFDDMISQMMNAPSMGALSQ
;
A
#
# COMPACT_ATOMS: atom_id res chain seq x y z
N MET A 1 17.80 -2.00 26.48
CA MET A 1 16.38 -1.56 26.55
C MET A 1 15.96 -1.05 25.20
N ALA A 2 14.78 -1.38 24.78
CA ALA A 2 14.21 -0.81 23.55
C ALA A 2 13.91 0.68 23.77
N ASN A 3 14.12 1.49 22.75
CA ASN A 3 13.75 2.89 22.77
C ASN A 3 12.22 3.01 22.67
N GLU A 4 11.65 4.04 23.29
CA GLU A 4 10.21 4.29 23.20
C GLU A 4 9.82 4.80 21.80
N GLU A 5 10.70 5.57 21.16
CA GLU A 5 10.51 6.13 19.84
C GLU A 5 11.85 6.37 19.14
N ILE A 6 11.83 6.40 17.83
CA ILE A 6 12.99 6.77 16.99
C ILE A 6 12.58 7.76 15.90
N GLN A 7 13.53 8.58 15.49
CA GLN A 7 13.39 9.36 14.25
C GLN A 7 13.97 8.58 13.08
N ILE A 8 13.23 8.53 12.01
CA ILE A 8 13.53 7.71 10.85
C ILE A 8 13.07 8.39 9.57
N ARG A 9 13.81 8.21 8.50
CA ARG A 9 13.52 8.86 7.21
C ARG A 9 12.49 8.09 6.40
N VAL A 10 11.55 8.82 5.80
CA VAL A 10 10.51 8.25 4.94
C VAL A 10 11.09 7.92 3.56
N ALA A 11 10.85 6.72 3.09
CA ALA A 11 11.13 6.27 1.75
C ALA A 11 9.91 5.57 1.12
N GLU A 12 9.97 5.42 -0.19
CA GLU A 12 8.90 4.78 -0.95
C GLU A 12 8.87 3.26 -0.69
N SER A 13 7.66 2.71 -0.70
CA SER A 13 7.47 1.26 -0.68
C SER A 13 8.06 0.61 -1.93
N LEU A 14 8.85 -0.45 -1.75
CA LEU A 14 9.47 -1.18 -2.86
C LEU A 14 8.60 -2.34 -3.36
N SER A 15 7.59 -2.73 -2.59
CA SER A 15 6.73 -3.86 -2.91
C SER A 15 5.31 -3.42 -3.22
N GLN A 16 4.81 -3.77 -4.38
CA GLN A 16 3.41 -3.56 -4.74
C GLN A 16 2.45 -4.34 -3.83
N ASN A 17 2.92 -5.41 -3.21
CA ASN A 17 2.13 -6.20 -2.27
C ASN A 17 1.83 -5.46 -0.97
N ASP A 18 2.63 -4.46 -0.62
CA ASP A 18 2.47 -3.66 0.59
C ASP A 18 1.52 -2.47 0.39
N VAL A 19 1.31 -2.07 -0.86
CA VAL A 19 0.49 -0.89 -1.21
C VAL A 19 -0.98 -1.09 -0.80
N GLY A 20 -1.55 -0.12 -0.13
CA GLY A 20 -2.94 -0.12 0.31
C GLY A 20 -3.24 -0.99 1.53
N LYS A 21 -2.23 -1.55 2.20
CA LYS A 21 -2.39 -2.45 3.35
C LYS A 21 -1.94 -1.86 4.67
N ASN A 22 -1.53 -0.61 4.72
CA ASN A 22 -0.96 0.04 5.90
C ASN A 22 0.27 -0.72 6.44
N ILE A 23 1.17 -1.10 5.56
CA ILE A 23 2.42 -1.77 5.91
C ILE A 23 3.55 -0.75 5.92
N ALA A 24 4.36 -0.79 6.95
CA ALA A 24 5.59 -0.02 7.08
C ALA A 24 6.76 -0.99 7.22
N ARG A 25 7.72 -0.92 6.30
CA ARG A 25 8.93 -1.73 6.38
C ARG A 25 10.08 -0.93 6.96
N LEU A 26 10.62 -1.45 8.05
CA LEU A 26 11.76 -0.87 8.76
C LEU A 26 12.98 -1.80 8.62
N ASP A 27 14.17 -1.21 8.63
CA ASP A 27 15.40 -1.99 8.68
C ASP A 27 15.52 -2.77 10.02
N PRO A 28 16.30 -3.87 10.03
CA PRO A 28 16.40 -4.73 11.22
C PRO A 28 16.93 -4.01 12.45
N GLU A 29 17.80 -3.02 12.28
CA GLU A 29 18.35 -2.24 13.39
C GLU A 29 17.25 -1.38 14.03
N SER A 30 16.46 -0.65 13.24
CA SER A 30 15.32 0.13 13.72
C SER A 30 14.25 -0.73 14.38
N MET A 31 13.97 -1.91 13.82
CA MET A 31 13.06 -2.89 14.43
C MET A 31 13.54 -3.33 15.83
N SER A 32 14.83 -3.66 15.95
CA SER A 32 15.44 -4.05 17.21
C SER A 32 15.46 -2.92 18.22
N GLU A 33 15.79 -1.71 17.79
CA GLU A 33 15.84 -0.52 18.65
C GLU A 33 14.49 -0.19 19.29
N LEU A 34 13.39 -0.40 18.55
CA LEU A 34 12.01 -0.22 19.03
C LEU A 34 11.44 -1.47 19.73
N GLY A 35 12.18 -2.57 19.78
CA GLY A 35 11.67 -3.84 20.30
C GLY A 35 10.48 -4.39 19.51
N LEU A 36 10.51 -4.22 18.20
CA LEU A 36 9.45 -4.65 17.29
C LEU A 36 9.72 -6.04 16.71
N SER A 37 8.65 -6.77 16.51
CA SER A 37 8.61 -8.00 15.71
C SER A 37 7.72 -7.80 14.50
N ASP A 38 7.91 -8.60 13.46
CA ASP A 38 7.04 -8.57 12.28
C ASP A 38 5.57 -8.78 12.68
N GLY A 39 4.71 -7.87 12.25
CA GLY A 39 3.30 -7.85 12.59
C GLY A 39 2.92 -6.94 13.76
N ASP A 40 3.89 -6.39 14.49
CA ASP A 40 3.61 -5.39 15.52
C ASP A 40 3.06 -4.11 14.92
N LEU A 41 2.26 -3.40 15.71
CA LEU A 41 1.72 -2.12 15.30
C LEU A 41 2.66 -0.99 15.70
N ILE A 42 2.76 -0.01 14.83
CA ILE A 42 3.50 1.22 15.06
C ILE A 42 2.62 2.44 14.80
N GLU A 43 2.92 3.51 15.51
CA GLU A 43 2.44 4.85 15.20
C GLU A 43 3.54 5.59 14.43
N ILE A 44 3.14 6.26 13.37
CA ILE A 44 4.00 7.12 12.55
C ILE A 44 3.52 8.55 12.71
N SER A 45 4.37 9.40 13.25
CA SER A 45 4.08 10.80 13.53
C SER A 45 4.94 11.71 12.65
N GLY A 46 4.30 12.28 11.64
CA GLY A 46 4.82 13.40 10.86
C GLY A 46 4.05 14.67 11.21
N ASN A 47 3.51 15.39 10.23
CA ASN A 47 2.57 16.50 10.46
C ASN A 47 1.22 16.00 10.98
N LYS A 48 0.91 14.73 10.76
CA LYS A 48 -0.25 14.00 11.27
C LYS A 48 0.21 12.67 11.84
N ASN A 49 -0.66 12.01 12.58
CA ASN A 49 -0.41 10.69 13.12
C ASN A 49 -1.21 9.65 12.35
N THR A 50 -0.57 8.55 12.03
CA THR A 50 -1.23 7.37 11.50
C THR A 50 -0.62 6.10 12.09
N ALA A 51 -1.20 4.97 11.79
CA ALA A 51 -0.72 3.68 12.26
C ALA A 51 -0.46 2.73 11.09
N ALA A 52 0.47 1.83 11.28
CA ALA A 52 0.81 0.80 10.30
C ALA A 52 1.25 -0.49 10.99
N VAL A 53 1.29 -1.56 10.21
CA VAL A 53 1.87 -2.84 10.63
C VAL A 53 3.35 -2.84 10.25
N ALA A 54 4.21 -3.04 11.23
CA ALA A 54 5.65 -3.11 11.01
C ALA A 54 6.07 -4.47 10.46
N LEU A 55 6.86 -4.45 9.41
CA LEU A 55 7.53 -5.61 8.85
C LEU A 55 9.00 -5.28 8.61
N THR A 56 9.86 -6.29 8.75
CA THR A 56 11.27 -6.14 8.47
C THR A 56 11.52 -5.91 6.98
N SER A 57 12.34 -4.92 6.67
CA SER A 57 12.82 -4.67 5.31
C SER A 57 14.06 -5.53 5.04
N GLN A 58 14.18 -6.03 3.82
CA GLN A 58 15.40 -6.69 3.34
C GLN A 58 16.37 -5.70 2.68
N SER A 59 16.09 -4.41 2.78
CA SER A 59 16.96 -3.35 2.24
C SER A 59 18.16 -3.15 3.15
N GLU A 60 19.34 -2.94 2.54
CA GLU A 60 20.58 -2.63 3.27
C GLU A 60 20.63 -1.17 3.78
N VAL A 61 19.62 -0.36 3.46
CA VAL A 61 19.57 1.04 3.89
C VAL A 61 18.97 1.11 5.29
N ASN A 62 19.78 1.57 6.25
CA ASN A 62 19.36 1.75 7.63
C ASN A 62 18.66 3.09 7.86
N ARG A 63 17.89 3.16 8.95
CA ARG A 63 17.15 4.37 9.37
C ARG A 63 16.17 4.87 8.33
N VAL A 64 15.48 3.94 7.69
CA VAL A 64 14.46 4.24 6.68
C VAL A 64 13.20 3.45 6.97
N VAL A 65 12.06 4.14 6.95
CA VAL A 65 10.72 3.53 6.95
C VAL A 65 10.12 3.63 5.55
N ARG A 66 9.81 2.49 4.97
CA ARG A 66 9.21 2.41 3.63
C ARG A 66 7.71 2.26 3.74
N ILE A 67 7.01 3.27 3.28
CA ILE A 67 5.55 3.37 3.33
C ILE A 67 4.99 3.81 1.99
N ASP A 68 3.76 3.38 1.69
CA ASP A 68 3.08 3.74 0.47
C ASP A 68 2.56 5.19 0.46
N GLY A 69 2.08 5.64 -0.69
CA GLY A 69 1.60 7.01 -0.86
C GLY A 69 0.43 7.37 0.06
N THR A 70 -0.45 6.43 0.33
CA THR A 70 -1.60 6.64 1.23
C THR A 70 -1.14 6.81 2.67
N THR A 71 -0.23 5.97 3.15
CA THR A 71 0.33 6.06 4.49
C THR A 71 1.14 7.35 4.67
N ARG A 72 1.92 7.76 3.66
CA ARG A 72 2.59 9.07 3.67
C ARG A 72 1.60 10.23 3.80
N LYS A 73 0.51 10.19 3.05
CA LYS A 73 -0.53 11.22 3.12
C LYS A 73 -1.19 11.27 4.49
N ASN A 74 -1.45 10.11 5.09
CA ASN A 74 -2.04 9.99 6.42
C ASN A 74 -1.09 10.47 7.53
N SER A 75 0.21 10.26 7.38
CA SER A 75 1.23 10.77 8.29
C SER A 75 1.61 12.23 8.05
N GLY A 76 1.17 12.80 6.93
CA GLY A 76 1.53 14.16 6.53
C GLY A 76 3.02 14.33 6.26
N ALA A 77 3.69 13.28 5.78
CA ALA A 77 5.11 13.28 5.51
C ALA A 77 5.41 12.91 4.05
N SER A 78 6.43 13.52 3.49
CA SER A 78 6.93 13.27 2.13
C SER A 78 8.16 12.37 2.15
N ILE A 79 8.50 11.81 1.00
CA ILE A 79 9.75 11.07 0.83
C ILE A 79 10.94 11.97 1.18
N GLY A 80 11.87 11.46 1.99
CA GLY A 80 13.05 12.17 2.46
C GLY A 80 12.86 13.00 3.73
N GLU A 81 11.63 13.16 4.21
CA GLU A 81 11.36 13.78 5.51
C GLU A 81 11.54 12.77 6.65
N ASP A 82 11.87 13.27 7.82
CA ASP A 82 11.97 12.46 9.02
C ASP A 82 10.62 12.43 9.76
N VAL A 83 10.26 11.26 10.25
CA VAL A 83 9.08 11.02 11.08
C VAL A 83 9.50 10.36 12.38
N THR A 84 8.67 10.48 13.39
CA THR A 84 8.83 9.72 14.64
C THR A 84 8.03 8.44 14.56
N VAL A 85 8.65 7.32 14.88
CA VAL A 85 8.02 6.00 14.92
C VAL A 85 8.12 5.44 16.33
N ARG A 86 7.03 4.91 16.83
CA ARG A 86 6.96 4.22 18.13
C ARG A 86 6.09 2.98 18.03
N LYS A 87 6.35 2.02 18.92
CA LYS A 87 5.47 0.86 19.09
C LYS A 87 4.10 1.31 19.58
N ALA A 88 3.05 0.79 18.97
CA ALA A 88 1.67 1.12 19.32
C ALA A 88 0.87 -0.12 19.71
N GLN A 89 -0.21 0.10 20.44
CA GLN A 89 -1.20 -0.93 20.73
C GLN A 89 -2.53 -0.51 20.11
N ALA A 90 -3.16 -1.43 19.40
CA ALA A 90 -4.49 -1.23 18.85
C ALA A 90 -5.54 -1.53 19.91
N LYS A 91 -6.63 -0.76 19.85
CA LYS A 91 -7.89 -1.10 20.47
C LYS A 91 -8.84 -1.63 19.40
N GLU A 92 -9.60 -2.65 19.73
CA GLU A 92 -10.64 -3.15 18.83
C GLU A 92 -11.72 -2.07 18.62
N ALA A 93 -11.99 -1.75 17.37
CA ALA A 93 -13.01 -0.77 17.03
C ALA A 93 -14.41 -1.39 17.14
N LYS A 94 -15.27 -0.74 17.91
CA LYS A 94 -16.70 -1.13 18.02
C LYS A 94 -17.51 -0.62 16.83
N LYS A 95 -17.12 0.50 16.26
CA LYS A 95 -17.78 1.15 15.13
C LYS A 95 -16.79 1.92 14.30
N VAL A 96 -16.86 1.79 12.99
CA VAL A 96 -16.08 2.57 12.03
C VAL A 96 -17.07 3.25 11.07
N VAL A 97 -16.90 4.54 10.87
CA VAL A 97 -17.67 5.32 9.91
C VAL A 97 -16.76 5.71 8.76
N LEU A 98 -17.11 5.28 7.57
CA LEU A 98 -16.38 5.59 6.34
C LEU A 98 -17.17 6.59 5.51
N ALA A 99 -16.50 7.58 4.98
CA ALA A 99 -17.07 8.54 4.06
C ALA A 99 -16.30 8.51 2.73
N PRO A 100 -16.98 8.50 1.57
CA PRO A 100 -16.29 8.60 0.30
C PRO A 100 -15.65 9.99 0.15
N ILE A 101 -14.41 10.03 -0.34
CA ILE A 101 -13.71 11.29 -0.61
C ILE A 101 -14.32 12.00 -1.81
N ASP A 102 -14.86 11.24 -2.77
CA ASP A 102 -15.46 11.73 -3.99
C ASP A 102 -16.87 11.15 -4.14
N SER A 103 -17.85 12.01 -4.43
CA SER A 103 -19.25 11.60 -4.65
C SER A 103 -19.48 10.61 -5.80
N ARG A 104 -18.49 10.44 -6.67
CA ARG A 104 -18.50 9.47 -7.78
C ARG A 104 -18.10 8.06 -7.34
N ILE A 105 -17.55 7.90 -6.13
CA ILE A 105 -17.14 6.61 -5.59
C ILE A 105 -18.40 5.84 -5.20
N ARG A 106 -18.63 4.70 -5.83
CA ARG A 106 -19.66 3.76 -5.43
C ARG A 106 -19.03 2.65 -4.60
N ILE A 107 -19.52 2.49 -3.39
CA ILE A 107 -19.11 1.41 -2.50
C ILE A 107 -20.03 0.22 -2.79
N SER A 108 -19.48 -0.87 -3.28
CA SER A 108 -20.20 -2.12 -3.53
C SER A 108 -19.43 -3.30 -2.95
N GLY A 109 -20.15 -4.33 -2.51
CA GLY A 109 -19.55 -5.52 -1.93
C GLY A 109 -19.54 -5.53 -0.40
N ASP A 110 -18.89 -6.53 0.19
CA ASP A 110 -18.79 -6.68 1.64
C ASP A 110 -17.71 -5.77 2.22
N ILE A 111 -18.13 -4.61 2.69
CA ILE A 111 -17.25 -3.60 3.31
C ILE A 111 -16.59 -4.16 4.58
N ASN A 112 -17.31 -4.96 5.35
CA ASN A 112 -16.77 -5.53 6.59
C ASN A 112 -15.60 -6.47 6.29
N ALA A 113 -15.69 -7.29 5.25
CA ALA A 113 -14.61 -8.17 4.83
C ALA A 113 -13.39 -7.37 4.33
N ALA A 114 -13.61 -6.27 3.62
CA ALA A 114 -12.53 -5.42 3.08
C ALA A 114 -11.72 -4.72 4.17
N PHE A 115 -12.32 -4.41 5.31
CA PHE A 115 -11.67 -3.65 6.40
C PHE A 115 -11.42 -4.47 7.66
N ARG A 116 -11.76 -5.76 7.68
CA ARG A 116 -11.47 -6.64 8.80
C ARG A 116 -9.95 -6.74 9.05
N ASN A 117 -9.55 -6.66 10.31
CA ASN A 117 -8.16 -6.73 10.73
C ASN A 117 -7.24 -5.64 10.16
N ARG A 118 -7.80 -4.52 9.74
CA ARG A 118 -6.99 -3.37 9.32
C ARG A 118 -6.83 -2.38 10.47
N VAL A 119 -5.61 -1.87 10.60
CA VAL A 119 -5.32 -0.78 11.52
C VAL A 119 -5.65 0.55 10.85
N MET A 120 -6.27 1.46 11.59
CA MET A 120 -6.62 2.79 11.12
C MET A 120 -6.72 3.77 12.26
N VAL A 121 -6.52 5.03 11.96
CA VAL A 121 -6.68 6.16 12.87
C VAL A 121 -7.77 7.08 12.32
N GLN A 122 -8.50 7.72 13.19
CA GLN A 122 -9.53 8.67 12.76
C GLN A 122 -8.91 9.77 11.89
N GLY A 123 -9.50 10.00 10.73
CA GLY A 123 -9.02 10.95 9.74
C GLY A 123 -8.12 10.36 8.66
N ASP A 124 -7.77 9.09 8.77
CA ASP A 124 -7.01 8.39 7.73
C ASP A 124 -7.81 8.29 6.44
N ILE A 125 -7.10 8.43 5.33
CA ILE A 125 -7.58 8.02 4.02
C ILE A 125 -7.29 6.53 3.87
N ILE A 126 -8.31 5.76 3.54
CA ILE A 126 -8.20 4.32 3.40
C ILE A 126 -8.48 3.95 1.95
N THR A 127 -7.57 3.19 1.36
CA THR A 127 -7.79 2.59 0.05
C THR A 127 -8.42 1.22 0.26
N ALA A 128 -9.66 1.06 -0.16
CA ALA A 128 -10.24 -0.25 -0.32
C ALA A 128 -9.61 -0.89 -1.55
N GLY A 129 -8.72 -1.84 -1.35
CA GLY A 129 -8.23 -2.69 -2.42
C GLY A 129 -9.37 -3.59 -2.89
N PHE A 130 -10.22 -3.09 -3.77
CA PHE A 130 -11.04 -3.97 -4.56
C PHE A 130 -10.07 -4.70 -5.48
N ARG A 131 -9.91 -6.01 -5.28
CA ARG A 131 -9.46 -6.86 -6.36
C ARG A 131 -10.48 -6.64 -7.47
N GLN A 132 -10.11 -5.87 -8.47
CA GLN A 132 -10.81 -6.01 -9.75
C GLN A 132 -10.74 -7.50 -10.07
N PRO A 133 -11.89 -8.17 -10.25
CA PRO A 133 -11.84 -9.52 -10.81
C PRO A 133 -10.95 -9.40 -12.05
N PRO A 134 -10.06 -10.37 -12.30
CA PRO A 134 -9.25 -10.34 -13.50
C PRO A 134 -10.24 -10.04 -14.62
N GLN A 135 -10.05 -8.91 -15.29
CA GLN A 135 -10.81 -8.66 -16.50
C GLN A 135 -10.43 -9.85 -17.37
N ARG A 136 -11.34 -10.80 -17.48
CA ARG A 136 -11.28 -11.72 -18.59
C ARG A 136 -11.23 -10.79 -19.78
N MET A 137 -10.07 -10.66 -20.38
CA MET A 137 -10.00 -10.19 -21.76
C MET A 137 -10.98 -11.10 -22.49
N THR A 138 -12.22 -10.63 -22.59
CA THR A 138 -13.18 -11.26 -23.48
C THR A 138 -12.50 -11.25 -24.83
N GLY A 139 -12.38 -12.41 -25.43
CA GLY A 139 -11.54 -12.73 -26.59
C GLY A 139 -11.70 -11.86 -27.83
N SER A 140 -12.43 -10.74 -27.77
CA SER A 140 -12.65 -9.89 -28.91
C SER A 140 -11.39 -9.17 -29.39
N LEU A 141 -10.58 -8.65 -28.47
CA LEU A 141 -9.35 -7.95 -28.87
C LEU A 141 -8.25 -8.90 -29.36
N PHE A 142 -8.22 -10.12 -28.80
CA PHE A 142 -7.27 -11.13 -29.26
C PHE A 142 -7.71 -11.74 -30.60
N ASP A 143 -9.01 -11.97 -30.76
CA ASP A 143 -9.60 -12.45 -32.01
C ASP A 143 -9.51 -11.38 -33.13
N ASP A 144 -9.70 -10.11 -32.80
CA ASP A 144 -9.51 -9.01 -33.77
C ASP A 144 -8.03 -8.86 -34.19
N MET A 145 -7.09 -9.03 -33.24
CA MET A 145 -5.67 -8.96 -33.54
C MET A 145 -5.20 -10.16 -34.40
N ILE A 146 -5.70 -11.36 -34.12
CA ILE A 146 -5.43 -12.55 -34.92
C ILE A 146 -6.07 -12.44 -36.31
N SER A 147 -7.28 -11.92 -36.41
CA SER A 147 -7.97 -11.70 -37.67
C SER A 147 -7.24 -10.70 -38.56
N GLN A 148 -6.66 -9.64 -37.94
CA GLN A 148 -5.83 -8.68 -38.69
C GLN A 148 -4.50 -9.30 -39.17
N MET A 149 -3.89 -10.16 -38.37
CA MET A 149 -2.65 -10.85 -38.76
C MET A 149 -2.89 -11.90 -39.85
N MET A 150 -4.03 -12.60 -39.83
CA MET A 150 -4.37 -13.62 -40.83
C MET A 150 -4.89 -13.03 -42.14
N ASN A 151 -5.35 -11.80 -42.16
CA ASN A 151 -5.90 -11.12 -43.35
C ASN A 151 -4.93 -10.12 -43.99
N ALA A 152 -3.66 -10.18 -43.63
CA ALA A 152 -2.64 -9.40 -44.32
C ALA A 152 -2.52 -9.92 -45.78
N PRO A 153 -2.69 -9.06 -46.80
CA PRO A 153 -2.53 -9.49 -48.17
C PRO A 153 -1.09 -9.96 -48.37
N SER A 154 -0.96 -11.19 -48.84
CA SER A 154 0.32 -11.71 -49.29
C SER A 154 0.83 -10.76 -50.39
N MET A 155 1.91 -10.02 -50.08
CA MET A 155 2.63 -9.29 -51.14
C MET A 155 3.16 -10.33 -52.13
N GLY A 156 2.51 -10.34 -53.29
CA GLY A 156 2.89 -11.20 -54.39
C GLY A 156 4.32 -10.97 -54.76
N ALA A 157 5.02 -12.05 -54.94
CA ALA A 157 6.34 -12.06 -55.52
C ALA A 157 6.32 -11.31 -56.86
N LEU A 158 7.07 -10.24 -56.97
CA LEU A 158 7.48 -9.69 -58.25
C LEU A 158 8.51 -10.64 -58.86
N SER A 159 8.06 -11.48 -59.75
CA SER A 159 8.96 -12.14 -60.71
C SER A 159 9.20 -11.16 -61.85
N GLN A 160 10.38 -10.68 -61.94
CA GLN A 160 11.25 -10.65 -63.12
C GLN A 160 12.56 -10.01 -62.80
#